data_737998f892c36538ebd65d3b8cee255c
#
_entry.id   737998f892c36538ebd65d3b8cee255c
#
_cell.length_a   1.000
_cell.length_b   1.000
_cell.length_c   1.000
_cell.angle_alpha   90.00
_cell.angle_beta   90.00
_cell.angle_gamma   90.00
#
_symmetry.space_group_name_H-M   'P 1'
#
loop_
_entity.id
_entity.type
_entity.pdbx_description
1 polymer ?
#
loop_
_entity_poly.entity_id
_entity_poly.type
_entity_poly.pdbx_seq_one_letter_code
_entity_poly.pdbx_strand_id
1 'polypeptide(L)'
;MLITLDDRLHALRGATAEIAAELRTHALAVDADPSRMKPYLELEAFGLIRRATTPDRFGRGPLRLGGHVYDQRSCLERVVSTVELARGDAGMLLSCPGPALAGILLDELGDEEQQRRFHERLSDGRTWSFFAMTEPDRGNDASALETRLVRDGDDLYRLHGTKRYVGNGSRGGVGVVFARTGRGPLSIRAALVEPPAPGYRGESLDMVGLRGARLSEISLDGLPVEPHMLLGSHKSPARRGLWGAVRTFHHMRAQVAAMAVGTGLALHELVVAHRPGAPGAEEVLDRLEACRQLVYAAGAAVDRAPDSARLPSMAKLGATRQAVAVSAWAVRSLGAAALVEHPLLEKWRRDVCGLEFMEGTTNIQREHIAKSHLRARSTA
;
A
#
# COMPACT_ATOMS: atom_id res chain seq x y z
N MET A 1 3.55 24.34 3.31
CA MET A 1 3.30 24.38 4.76
C MET A 1 4.06 23.21 5.36
N LEU A 2 5.04 23.47 6.22
CA LEU A 2 5.77 22.45 6.95
C LEU A 2 4.84 21.85 8.01
N ILE A 3 4.90 20.53 8.16
CA ILE A 3 4.19 19.82 9.23
C ILE A 3 5.15 19.64 10.40
N THR A 4 4.87 20.29 11.51
CA THR A 4 5.56 20.03 12.77
C THR A 4 4.87 18.86 13.45
N LEU A 5 5.62 17.80 13.74
CA LEU A 5 5.11 16.68 14.50
C LEU A 5 4.98 17.12 15.98
N ASP A 6 3.87 16.75 16.61
CA ASP A 6 3.70 16.87 18.05
C ASP A 6 4.48 15.74 18.79
N ASP A 7 4.53 15.82 20.12
CA ASP A 7 5.24 14.84 20.95
C ASP A 7 4.72 13.41 20.72
N ARG A 8 3.44 13.25 20.47
CA ARG A 8 2.80 11.97 20.19
C ARG A 8 3.31 11.37 18.87
N LEU A 9 3.39 12.16 17.81
CA LEU A 9 3.90 11.71 16.51
C LEU A 9 5.43 11.52 16.53
N HIS A 10 6.16 12.29 17.33
CA HIS A 10 7.58 12.04 17.57
C HIS A 10 7.80 10.71 18.31
N ALA A 11 7.02 10.40 19.34
CA ALA A 11 7.08 9.11 20.04
C ALA A 11 6.74 7.93 19.10
N LEU A 12 5.71 8.07 18.25
CA LEU A 12 5.36 7.07 17.26
C LEU A 12 6.52 6.82 16.28
N ARG A 13 7.14 7.88 15.78
CA ARG A 13 8.28 7.78 14.85
C ARG A 13 9.47 7.08 15.50
N GLY A 14 9.84 7.46 16.74
CA GLY A 14 10.97 6.87 17.45
C GLY A 14 10.77 5.37 17.71
N ALA A 15 9.64 5.00 18.30
CA ALA A 15 9.32 3.60 18.58
C ALA A 15 9.23 2.74 17.29
N THR A 16 8.69 3.31 16.21
CA THR A 16 8.63 2.61 14.94
C THR A 16 10.01 2.42 14.32
N ALA A 17 10.90 3.42 14.44
CA ALA A 17 12.28 3.34 13.93
C ALA A 17 13.10 2.23 14.61
N GLU A 18 12.95 2.08 15.94
CA GLU A 18 13.61 1.02 16.72
C GLU A 18 13.17 -0.37 16.22
N ILE A 19 11.87 -0.59 16.11
CA ILE A 19 11.29 -1.88 15.69
C ILE A 19 11.60 -2.17 14.22
N ALA A 20 11.67 -1.15 13.35
CA ALA A 20 11.88 -1.31 11.92
C ALA A 20 13.25 -1.93 11.57
N ALA A 21 14.25 -1.85 12.43
CA ALA A 21 15.55 -2.50 12.24
C ALA A 21 15.43 -4.02 12.04
N GLU A 22 14.44 -4.64 12.71
CA GLU A 22 14.14 -6.07 12.57
C GLU A 22 13.77 -6.44 11.12
N LEU A 23 13.02 -5.58 10.40
CA LEU A 23 12.65 -5.82 9.00
C LEU A 23 13.89 -5.89 8.10
N ARG A 24 14.89 -5.02 8.33
CA ARG A 24 16.14 -5.01 7.56
C ARG A 24 16.93 -6.30 7.71
N THR A 25 16.94 -6.87 8.89
CA THR A 25 17.65 -8.13 9.20
C THR A 25 17.15 -9.29 8.34
N HIS A 26 15.87 -9.33 8.01
CA HIS A 26 15.25 -10.43 7.28
C HIS A 26 14.95 -10.12 5.80
N ALA A 27 15.26 -8.91 5.35
CA ALA A 27 14.90 -8.41 4.03
C ALA A 27 15.40 -9.28 2.87
N LEU A 28 16.67 -9.69 2.91
CA LEU A 28 17.28 -10.50 1.85
C LEU A 28 16.71 -11.91 1.80
N ALA A 29 16.41 -12.52 2.94
CA ALA A 29 15.85 -13.86 2.99
C ALA A 29 14.44 -13.90 2.39
N VAL A 30 13.60 -12.88 2.67
CA VAL A 30 12.25 -12.79 2.09
C VAL A 30 12.30 -12.37 0.62
N ASP A 31 13.25 -11.54 0.22
CA ASP A 31 13.45 -11.21 -1.20
C ASP A 31 13.87 -12.45 -2.02
N ALA A 32 14.72 -13.30 -1.45
CA ALA A 32 15.15 -14.54 -2.10
C ALA A 32 14.01 -15.56 -2.24
N ASP A 33 13.19 -15.73 -1.21
CA ASP A 33 12.04 -16.65 -1.23
C ASP A 33 10.84 -16.09 -0.45
N PRO A 34 9.97 -15.31 -1.11
CA PRO A 34 8.78 -14.71 -0.46
C PRO A 34 7.67 -15.73 -0.14
N SER A 35 7.85 -17.02 -0.47
CA SER A 35 6.93 -18.07 -0.09
C SER A 35 7.15 -18.56 1.36
N ARG A 36 8.36 -18.44 1.87
CA ARG A 36 8.78 -18.92 3.20
C ARG A 36 8.54 -17.91 4.30
N MET A 37 7.29 -17.49 4.50
CA MET A 37 6.95 -16.45 5.51
C MET A 37 6.82 -16.98 6.93
N LYS A 38 6.63 -18.29 7.14
CA LYS A 38 6.37 -18.88 8.45
C LYS A 38 7.34 -18.44 9.57
N PRO A 39 8.67 -18.36 9.35
CA PRO A 39 9.63 -17.94 10.39
C PRO A 39 9.48 -16.47 10.82
N TYR A 40 8.85 -15.63 10.00
CA TYR A 40 8.78 -14.17 10.20
C TYR A 40 7.43 -13.69 10.73
N LEU A 41 6.43 -14.56 10.85
CA LEU A 41 5.07 -14.16 11.23
C LEU A 41 4.96 -13.57 12.64
N GLU A 42 5.88 -13.92 13.53
CA GLU A 42 5.89 -13.46 14.92
C GLU A 42 6.85 -12.29 15.17
N LEU A 43 7.43 -11.68 14.11
CA LEU A 43 8.26 -10.49 14.23
C LEU A 43 7.50 -9.37 14.96
N GLU A 44 8.19 -8.64 15.83
CA GLU A 44 7.61 -7.51 16.57
C GLU A 44 7.13 -6.42 15.61
N ALA A 45 7.90 -6.15 14.54
CA ALA A 45 7.51 -5.24 13.47
C ALA A 45 6.18 -5.63 12.80
N PHE A 46 5.96 -6.92 12.56
CA PHE A 46 4.69 -7.40 12.03
C PHE A 46 3.55 -7.27 13.04
N GLY A 47 3.84 -7.50 14.33
CA GLY A 47 2.91 -7.23 15.41
C GLY A 47 2.48 -5.77 15.48
N LEU A 48 3.43 -4.84 15.32
CA LEU A 48 3.17 -3.41 15.24
C LEU A 48 2.31 -3.07 14.02
N ILE A 49 2.70 -3.52 12.81
CA ILE A 49 1.99 -3.25 11.56
C ILE A 49 0.54 -3.75 11.64
N ARG A 50 0.31 -4.96 12.13
CA ARG A 50 -1.06 -5.51 12.29
C ARG A 50 -1.90 -4.67 13.23
N ARG A 51 -1.35 -4.28 14.40
CA ARG A 51 -2.05 -3.38 15.35
C ARG A 51 -2.31 -2.00 14.74
N ALA A 52 -1.36 -1.50 13.96
CA ALA A 52 -1.46 -0.21 13.27
C ALA A 52 -2.49 -0.19 12.14
N THR A 53 -2.93 -1.32 11.64
CA THR A 53 -3.83 -1.43 10.48
C THR A 53 -5.19 -2.06 10.79
N THR A 54 -5.37 -2.64 11.99
CA THR A 54 -6.62 -3.26 12.43
C THR A 54 -7.36 -2.31 13.38
N PRO A 55 -8.62 -1.91 13.10
CA PRO A 55 -9.41 -1.08 14.00
C PRO A 55 -9.56 -1.72 15.39
N ASP A 56 -9.54 -0.92 16.46
CA ASP A 56 -9.55 -1.37 17.85
C ASP A 56 -10.66 -2.38 18.16
N ARG A 57 -11.86 -2.14 17.61
CA ARG A 57 -13.03 -3.02 17.80
C ARG A 57 -12.88 -4.43 17.23
N PHE A 58 -11.92 -4.65 16.32
CA PHE A 58 -11.61 -5.95 15.72
C PHE A 58 -10.23 -6.48 16.11
N GLY A 59 -9.45 -5.70 16.86
CA GLY A 59 -8.09 -6.01 17.27
C GLY A 59 -7.94 -6.29 18.76
N ARG A 60 -6.71 -6.12 19.23
CA ARG A 60 -6.34 -6.28 20.65
C ARG A 60 -6.39 -4.94 21.42
N GLY A 61 -7.25 -4.02 20.99
CA GLY A 61 -7.32 -2.67 21.52
C GLY A 61 -6.31 -1.71 20.89
N PRO A 62 -6.32 -0.43 21.31
CA PRO A 62 -5.53 0.62 20.67
C PRO A 62 -4.03 0.38 20.78
N LEU A 63 -3.29 0.81 19.76
CA LEU A 63 -1.83 0.78 19.80
C LEU A 63 -1.35 1.78 20.87
N ARG A 64 -0.51 1.31 21.79
CA ARG A 64 0.13 2.13 22.83
C ARG A 64 1.64 2.11 22.66
N LEU A 65 2.23 3.29 22.42
CA LEU A 65 3.67 3.48 22.26
C LEU A 65 4.09 4.79 22.93
N GLY A 66 5.22 4.79 23.62
CA GLY A 66 5.79 5.99 24.23
C GLY A 66 4.83 6.75 25.18
N GLY A 67 3.93 6.04 25.87
CA GLY A 67 2.93 6.64 26.75
C GLY A 67 1.69 7.20 26.03
N HIS A 68 1.63 7.14 24.70
CA HIS A 68 0.53 7.66 23.89
C HIS A 68 -0.35 6.53 23.32
N VAL A 69 -1.58 6.92 22.94
CA VAL A 69 -2.57 6.03 22.30
C VAL A 69 -2.77 6.47 20.84
N TYR A 70 -2.85 5.48 19.93
CA TYR A 70 -3.02 5.68 18.50
C TYR A 70 -4.21 4.85 18.01
N ASP A 71 -5.17 5.51 17.36
CA ASP A 71 -6.36 4.85 16.82
C ASP A 71 -6.14 4.29 15.39
N GLN A 72 -5.00 4.62 14.80
CA GLN A 72 -4.54 4.12 13.51
C GLN A 72 -5.44 4.47 12.29
N ARG A 73 -6.41 5.35 12.47
CA ARG A 73 -7.28 5.83 11.38
C ARG A 73 -6.66 6.98 10.61
N SER A 74 -5.85 7.79 11.29
CA SER A 74 -5.18 8.94 10.68
C SER A 74 -4.18 8.50 9.62
N CYS A 75 -4.33 9.05 8.42
CA CYS A 75 -3.36 8.88 7.34
C CYS A 75 -2.00 9.48 7.72
N LEU A 76 -1.97 10.57 8.49
CA LEU A 76 -0.73 11.17 9.00
C LEU A 76 0.02 10.20 9.92
N GLU A 77 -0.64 9.55 10.88
CA GLU A 77 -0.01 8.52 11.73
C GLU A 77 0.58 7.38 10.88
N ARG A 78 -0.21 6.89 9.91
CA ARG A 78 0.22 5.81 9.02
C ARG A 78 1.45 6.19 8.21
N VAL A 79 1.52 7.39 7.64
CA VAL A 79 2.70 7.78 6.84
C VAL A 79 3.94 8.03 7.73
N VAL A 80 3.78 8.54 8.94
CA VAL A 80 4.88 8.68 9.90
C VAL A 80 5.51 7.31 10.21
N SER A 81 4.69 6.32 10.55
CA SER A 81 5.16 4.94 10.78
C SER A 81 5.72 4.29 9.53
N THR A 82 5.08 4.49 8.37
CA THR A 82 5.48 3.85 7.09
C THR A 82 6.86 4.33 6.61
N VAL A 83 7.23 5.60 6.84
CA VAL A 83 8.58 6.09 6.52
C VAL A 83 9.63 5.26 7.27
N GLU A 84 9.48 5.08 8.57
CA GLU A 84 10.46 4.36 9.38
C GLU A 84 10.44 2.83 9.10
N LEU A 85 9.26 2.22 8.94
CA LEU A 85 9.15 0.81 8.56
C LEU A 85 9.81 0.52 7.22
N ALA A 86 9.61 1.39 6.22
CA ALA A 86 10.25 1.24 4.92
C ALA A 86 11.74 1.59 4.92
N ARG A 87 12.20 2.41 5.87
CA ARG A 87 13.63 2.61 6.16
C ARG A 87 14.26 1.32 6.72
N GLY A 88 13.49 0.50 7.44
CA GLY A 88 13.83 -0.88 7.70
C GLY A 88 13.90 -1.68 6.40
N ASP A 89 12.77 -1.96 5.79
CA ASP A 89 12.67 -2.55 4.45
C ASP A 89 11.24 -2.51 3.90
N ALA A 90 11.04 -1.91 2.72
CA ALA A 90 9.71 -1.79 2.08
C ALA A 90 9.16 -3.15 1.61
N GLY A 91 10.01 -4.07 1.14
CA GLY A 91 9.60 -5.41 0.73
C GLY A 91 9.07 -6.24 1.90
N MET A 92 9.74 -6.15 3.05
CA MET A 92 9.29 -6.77 4.30
C MET A 92 7.98 -6.15 4.78
N LEU A 93 7.86 -4.82 4.78
CA LEU A 93 6.60 -4.14 5.12
C LEU A 93 5.42 -4.68 4.30
N LEU A 94 5.59 -4.82 2.99
CA LEU A 94 4.56 -5.35 2.08
C LEU A 94 4.32 -6.86 2.23
N SER A 95 5.24 -7.59 2.86
CA SER A 95 5.09 -9.02 3.11
C SER A 95 4.27 -9.35 4.36
N CYS A 96 4.00 -8.35 5.21
CA CYS A 96 3.26 -8.53 6.46
C CYS A 96 1.82 -9.01 6.20
N PRO A 97 1.33 -10.08 6.88
CA PRO A 97 -0.07 -10.45 6.83
C PRO A 97 -0.95 -9.40 7.53
N GLY A 98 -2.21 -9.30 7.09
CA GLY A 98 -3.16 -8.36 7.70
C GLY A 98 -4.03 -7.62 6.68
N PRO A 99 -4.72 -6.55 7.13
CA PRO A 99 -5.75 -5.86 6.35
C PRO A 99 -5.26 -5.12 5.11
N ALA A 100 -4.03 -4.59 5.15
CA ALA A 100 -3.42 -3.85 4.05
C ALA A 100 -4.38 -2.84 3.36
N LEU A 101 -4.33 -2.75 2.04
CA LEU A 101 -5.17 -1.87 1.21
C LEU A 101 -6.67 -2.23 1.31
N ALA A 102 -7.01 -3.53 1.41
CA ALA A 102 -8.39 -3.99 1.51
C ALA A 102 -9.05 -3.48 2.80
N GLY A 103 -8.31 -3.40 3.91
CA GLY A 103 -8.85 -2.87 5.17
C GLY A 103 -9.31 -1.41 5.04
N ILE A 104 -8.56 -0.55 4.35
CA ILE A 104 -8.95 0.85 4.10
C ILE A 104 -10.27 0.90 3.29
N LEU A 105 -10.41 0.01 2.29
CA LEU A 105 -11.64 -0.06 1.51
C LEU A 105 -12.83 -0.56 2.35
N LEU A 106 -12.61 -1.52 3.26
CA LEU A 106 -13.64 -2.01 4.18
C LEU A 106 -14.11 -0.89 5.11
N ASP A 107 -13.21 -0.03 5.59
CA ASP A 107 -13.59 1.16 6.39
C ASP A 107 -14.44 2.14 5.56
N GLU A 108 -14.18 2.28 4.26
CA GLU A 108 -14.92 3.18 3.37
C GLU A 108 -16.26 2.61 2.88
N LEU A 109 -16.34 1.32 2.57
CA LEU A 109 -17.47 0.71 1.89
C LEU A 109 -18.18 -0.39 2.68
N GLY A 110 -17.50 -1.05 3.61
CA GLY A 110 -18.06 -2.17 4.35
C GLY A 110 -19.15 -1.73 5.33
N ASP A 111 -20.22 -2.49 5.45
CA ASP A 111 -21.09 -2.45 6.61
C ASP A 111 -20.45 -3.17 7.82
N GLU A 112 -21.10 -3.12 8.96
CA GLU A 112 -20.55 -3.68 10.21
C GLU A 112 -20.27 -5.18 10.11
N GLU A 113 -21.17 -5.95 9.48
CA GLU A 113 -21.03 -7.40 9.32
C GLU A 113 -19.90 -7.76 8.36
N GLN A 114 -19.78 -7.04 7.24
CA GLN A 114 -18.68 -7.22 6.27
C GLN A 114 -17.33 -6.89 6.89
N GLN A 115 -17.24 -5.81 7.68
CA GLN A 115 -16.02 -5.45 8.41
C GLN A 115 -15.66 -6.50 9.46
N ARG A 116 -16.64 -6.96 10.27
CA ARG A 116 -16.45 -8.01 11.26
C ARG A 116 -15.90 -9.28 10.60
N ARG A 117 -16.57 -9.77 9.56
CA ARG A 117 -16.17 -10.96 8.79
C ARG A 117 -14.76 -10.86 8.24
N PHE A 118 -14.42 -9.72 7.63
CA PHE A 118 -13.09 -9.47 7.09
C PHE A 118 -12.00 -9.52 8.16
N HIS A 119 -12.22 -8.85 9.30
CA HIS A 119 -11.23 -8.81 10.37
C HIS A 119 -11.13 -10.13 11.15
N GLU A 120 -12.22 -10.87 11.29
CA GLU A 120 -12.21 -12.23 11.87
C GLU A 120 -11.32 -13.17 11.06
N ARG A 121 -11.37 -13.11 9.72
CA ARG A 121 -10.49 -13.90 8.84
C ARG A 121 -9.00 -13.55 9.02
N LEU A 122 -8.69 -12.38 9.51
CA LEU A 122 -7.32 -11.90 9.75
C LEU A 122 -6.87 -12.05 11.21
N SER A 123 -7.75 -12.49 12.10
CA SER A 123 -7.52 -12.51 13.56
C SER A 123 -6.39 -13.45 13.99
N ASP A 124 -6.04 -14.45 13.18
CA ASP A 124 -4.93 -15.37 13.39
C ASP A 124 -3.54 -14.69 13.25
N GLY A 125 -3.50 -13.47 12.68
CA GLY A 125 -2.25 -12.74 12.40
C GLY A 125 -1.37 -13.40 11.33
N ARG A 126 -1.87 -14.40 10.60
CA ARG A 126 -1.15 -15.22 9.61
C ARG A 126 -1.82 -15.20 8.24
N THR A 127 -3.02 -14.65 8.15
CA THR A 127 -3.79 -14.53 6.92
C THR A 127 -3.47 -13.20 6.23
N TRP A 128 -3.22 -13.23 4.93
CA TRP A 128 -3.06 -12.05 4.07
C TRP A 128 -4.38 -11.63 3.46
N SER A 129 -4.55 -10.34 3.31
CA SER A 129 -5.61 -9.80 2.46
C SER A 129 -5.08 -9.39 1.09
N PHE A 130 -6.00 -9.19 0.13
CA PHE A 130 -5.69 -8.69 -1.20
C PHE A 130 -6.74 -7.70 -1.69
N PHE A 131 -6.32 -6.87 -2.67
CA PHE A 131 -7.16 -5.87 -3.34
C PHE A 131 -6.98 -6.02 -4.85
N ALA A 132 -8.00 -6.55 -5.52
CA ALA A 132 -7.94 -6.99 -6.90
C ALA A 132 -8.75 -6.06 -7.82
N MET A 133 -8.08 -5.04 -8.39
CA MET A 133 -8.69 -4.08 -9.30
C MET A 133 -8.09 -4.14 -10.70
N THR A 134 -6.77 -4.10 -10.82
CA THR A 134 -6.03 -4.05 -12.08
C THR A 134 -6.22 -5.33 -12.89
N GLU A 135 -6.35 -5.18 -14.20
CA GLU A 135 -6.46 -6.28 -15.17
C GLU A 135 -5.26 -6.28 -16.13
N PRO A 136 -5.00 -7.36 -16.88
CA PRO A 136 -3.85 -7.43 -17.78
C PRO A 136 -3.77 -6.22 -18.73
N ASP A 137 -4.89 -5.82 -19.32
CA ASP A 137 -4.98 -4.74 -20.32
C ASP A 137 -5.58 -3.44 -19.78
N ARG A 138 -5.95 -3.38 -18.50
CA ARG A 138 -6.62 -2.23 -17.85
C ARG A 138 -5.98 -1.92 -16.49
N GLY A 139 -5.04 -0.99 -16.48
CA GLY A 139 -4.37 -0.52 -15.27
C GLY A 139 -4.73 0.92 -14.94
N ASN A 140 -4.25 1.87 -15.75
CA ASN A 140 -4.42 3.30 -15.49
C ASN A 140 -5.89 3.74 -15.59
N ASP A 141 -6.66 3.18 -16.50
CA ASP A 141 -8.11 3.39 -16.61
C ASP A 141 -8.87 2.29 -15.87
N ALA A 142 -8.95 2.42 -14.56
CA ALA A 142 -9.69 1.50 -13.70
C ALA A 142 -11.21 1.52 -13.96
N SER A 143 -11.74 2.55 -14.64
CA SER A 143 -13.15 2.62 -15.01
C SER A 143 -13.52 1.72 -16.19
N ALA A 144 -12.52 1.31 -16.97
CA ALA A 144 -12.66 0.42 -18.12
C ALA A 144 -12.46 -1.07 -17.80
N LEU A 145 -12.40 -1.46 -16.52
CA LEU A 145 -12.25 -2.87 -16.11
C LEU A 145 -13.31 -3.77 -16.77
N GLU A 146 -12.93 -5.01 -17.10
CA GLU A 146 -13.74 -5.97 -17.87
C GLU A 146 -14.26 -7.14 -17.04
N THR A 147 -13.69 -7.42 -15.87
CA THR A 147 -14.19 -8.43 -14.93
C THR A 147 -15.67 -8.21 -14.67
N ARG A 148 -16.48 -9.27 -14.79
CA ARG A 148 -17.94 -9.22 -14.74
C ARG A 148 -18.48 -9.86 -13.47
N LEU A 149 -19.51 -9.22 -12.94
CA LEU A 149 -20.35 -9.76 -11.87
C LEU A 149 -21.72 -10.02 -12.47
N VAL A 150 -21.98 -11.29 -12.81
CA VAL A 150 -23.19 -11.74 -13.51
C VAL A 150 -24.17 -12.28 -12.50
N ARG A 151 -25.44 -11.86 -12.56
CA ARG A 151 -26.48 -12.37 -11.68
C ARG A 151 -26.84 -13.82 -12.06
N ASP A 152 -26.90 -14.69 -11.06
CA ASP A 152 -27.22 -16.11 -11.21
C ASP A 152 -28.38 -16.44 -10.23
N GLY A 153 -29.60 -16.20 -10.70
CA GLY A 153 -30.79 -16.25 -9.85
C GLY A 153 -30.97 -15.01 -8.97
N ASP A 154 -31.76 -15.14 -7.90
CA ASP A 154 -32.09 -14.01 -7.02
C ASP A 154 -31.04 -13.76 -5.93
N ASP A 155 -30.40 -14.79 -5.44
CA ASP A 155 -29.53 -14.75 -4.26
C ASP A 155 -28.05 -15.03 -4.57
N LEU A 156 -27.63 -14.96 -5.84
CA LEU A 156 -26.25 -15.26 -6.22
C LEU A 156 -25.77 -14.40 -7.38
N TYR A 157 -24.48 -14.11 -7.35
CA TYR A 157 -23.71 -13.57 -8.46
C TYR A 157 -22.55 -14.51 -8.79
N ARG A 158 -22.06 -14.45 -10.04
CA ARG A 158 -20.86 -15.13 -10.50
C ARG A 158 -19.84 -14.12 -10.98
N LEU A 159 -18.61 -14.21 -10.44
CA LEU A 159 -17.46 -13.42 -10.90
C LEU A 159 -16.73 -14.15 -12.02
N HIS A 160 -16.47 -13.43 -13.11
CA HIS A 160 -15.68 -13.91 -14.27
C HIS A 160 -14.69 -12.85 -14.71
N GLY A 161 -13.44 -13.24 -14.91
CA GLY A 161 -12.40 -12.35 -15.45
C GLY A 161 -11.02 -12.66 -14.86
N THR A 162 -10.06 -11.78 -15.15
CA THR A 162 -8.67 -11.92 -14.68
C THR A 162 -8.23 -10.61 -14.02
N LYS A 163 -7.58 -10.73 -12.88
CA LYS A 163 -6.92 -9.62 -12.18
C LYS A 163 -5.43 -9.85 -12.16
N ARG A 164 -4.62 -8.78 -12.32
CA ARG A 164 -3.17 -8.89 -12.39
C ARG A 164 -2.48 -7.85 -11.52
N TYR A 165 -1.27 -8.15 -11.10
CA TYR A 165 -0.47 -7.35 -10.16
C TYR A 165 -1.14 -7.17 -8.80
N VAL A 166 -1.83 -8.21 -8.33
CA VAL A 166 -2.55 -8.21 -7.06
C VAL A 166 -1.61 -8.68 -5.95
N GLY A 167 -1.26 -7.79 -5.02
CA GLY A 167 -0.46 -8.15 -3.84
C GLY A 167 -1.14 -9.27 -3.05
N ASN A 168 -0.39 -10.32 -2.73
CA ASN A 168 -0.85 -11.49 -1.99
C ASN A 168 -2.00 -12.29 -2.63
N GLY A 169 -2.36 -12.07 -3.89
CA GLY A 169 -3.48 -12.75 -4.55
C GLY A 169 -3.38 -14.27 -4.57
N SER A 170 -2.17 -14.83 -4.62
CA SER A 170 -1.95 -16.29 -4.62
C SER A 170 -1.92 -16.92 -3.22
N ARG A 171 -1.86 -16.13 -2.14
CA ARG A 171 -1.78 -16.62 -0.76
C ARG A 171 -2.82 -16.02 0.18
N GLY A 172 -3.60 -15.03 -0.30
CA GLY A 172 -4.59 -14.33 0.51
C GLY A 172 -5.75 -15.23 0.90
N GLY A 173 -6.22 -15.11 2.15
CA GLY A 173 -7.38 -15.84 2.65
C GLY A 173 -8.68 -15.00 2.67
N VAL A 174 -8.58 -13.70 2.41
CA VAL A 174 -9.70 -12.78 2.26
C VAL A 174 -9.29 -11.57 1.42
N GLY A 175 -10.19 -11.00 0.65
CA GLY A 175 -9.86 -9.80 -0.11
C GLY A 175 -11.04 -9.24 -0.90
N VAL A 176 -10.75 -8.23 -1.70
CA VAL A 176 -11.78 -7.55 -2.48
C VAL A 176 -11.47 -7.63 -3.96
N VAL A 177 -12.48 -7.97 -4.76
CA VAL A 177 -12.43 -8.01 -6.22
C VAL A 177 -13.38 -6.95 -6.79
N PHE A 178 -12.86 -6.08 -7.66
CA PHE A 178 -13.68 -5.12 -8.41
C PHE A 178 -14.17 -5.75 -9.71
N ALA A 179 -15.47 -5.64 -9.94
CA ALA A 179 -16.13 -6.16 -11.13
C ALA A 179 -17.30 -5.25 -11.52
N ARG A 180 -17.77 -5.36 -12.77
CA ARG A 180 -18.91 -4.60 -13.27
C ARG A 180 -20.15 -5.45 -13.43
N THR A 181 -21.29 -4.87 -13.10
CA THR A 181 -22.62 -5.46 -13.35
C THR A 181 -23.26 -4.99 -14.68
N GLY A 182 -22.62 -4.03 -15.35
CA GLY A 182 -23.15 -3.43 -16.57
C GLY A 182 -22.18 -2.40 -17.19
N ARG A 183 -22.69 -1.49 -18.01
CA ARG A 183 -21.90 -0.43 -18.63
C ARG A 183 -21.78 0.80 -17.74
N GLY A 184 -20.67 1.52 -17.89
CA GLY A 184 -20.39 2.77 -17.17
C GLY A 184 -19.82 2.60 -15.76
N PRO A 185 -19.25 3.68 -15.19
CA PRO A 185 -18.49 3.63 -13.93
C PRO A 185 -19.35 3.32 -12.70
N LEU A 186 -20.66 3.66 -12.72
CA LEU A 186 -21.58 3.39 -11.61
C LEU A 186 -21.96 1.90 -11.50
N SER A 187 -21.68 1.09 -12.54
CA SER A 187 -21.89 -0.36 -12.53
C SER A 187 -20.75 -1.12 -11.84
N ILE A 188 -19.64 -0.45 -11.49
CA ILE A 188 -18.52 -1.07 -10.82
C ILE A 188 -18.87 -1.32 -9.35
N ARG A 189 -18.69 -2.57 -8.93
CA ARG A 189 -18.92 -3.05 -7.57
C ARG A 189 -17.63 -3.62 -6.99
N ALA A 190 -17.53 -3.64 -5.69
CA ALA A 190 -16.48 -4.31 -4.95
C ALA A 190 -17.10 -5.51 -4.21
N ALA A 191 -16.59 -6.70 -4.45
CA ALA A 191 -17.04 -7.94 -3.83
C ALA A 191 -16.01 -8.44 -2.83
N LEU A 192 -16.44 -8.71 -1.59
CA LEU A 192 -15.62 -9.42 -0.61
C LEU A 192 -15.57 -10.90 -1.00
N VAL A 193 -14.37 -11.47 -1.05
CA VAL A 193 -14.15 -12.88 -1.41
C VAL A 193 -13.18 -13.53 -0.44
N GLU A 194 -13.38 -14.84 -0.20
CA GLU A 194 -12.66 -15.61 0.82
C GLU A 194 -12.07 -16.89 0.23
N PRO A 195 -10.89 -16.81 -0.42
CA PRO A 195 -10.20 -18.02 -0.86
C PRO A 195 -9.75 -18.91 0.33
N PRO A 196 -9.64 -20.24 0.12
CA PRO A 196 -9.92 -20.95 -1.14
C PRO A 196 -11.43 -21.04 -1.42
N ALA A 197 -11.81 -20.82 -2.68
CA ALA A 197 -13.21 -20.86 -3.11
C ALA A 197 -13.31 -21.42 -4.54
N PRO A 198 -14.39 -22.13 -4.90
CA PRO A 198 -14.61 -22.61 -6.26
C PRO A 198 -14.55 -21.46 -7.26
N GLY A 199 -13.84 -21.66 -8.38
CA GLY A 199 -13.67 -20.64 -9.40
C GLY A 199 -12.64 -19.55 -9.09
N TYR A 200 -11.87 -19.65 -7.98
CA TYR A 200 -10.74 -18.76 -7.66
C TYR A 200 -9.42 -19.50 -7.85
N ARG A 201 -8.53 -18.92 -8.64
CA ARG A 201 -7.15 -19.39 -8.80
C ARG A 201 -6.19 -18.21 -8.78
N GLY A 202 -5.24 -18.22 -7.87
CA GLY A 202 -4.19 -17.19 -7.75
C GLY A 202 -2.82 -17.79 -8.06
N GLU A 203 -2.06 -17.15 -8.95
CA GLU A 203 -0.69 -17.53 -9.31
C GLU A 203 0.26 -16.36 -9.04
N SER A 204 1.41 -16.62 -8.39
CA SER A 204 2.41 -15.58 -8.16
C SER A 204 3.14 -15.23 -9.44
N LEU A 205 3.37 -13.93 -9.64
CA LEU A 205 4.19 -13.40 -10.73
C LEU A 205 5.66 -13.33 -10.28
N ASP A 206 6.57 -13.56 -11.21
CA ASP A 206 7.98 -13.30 -10.97
C ASP A 206 8.27 -11.80 -11.10
N MET A 207 8.73 -11.20 -10.01
CA MET A 207 8.92 -9.75 -9.89
C MET A 207 10.38 -9.39 -9.70
N VAL A 208 10.79 -8.29 -10.33
CA VAL A 208 12.15 -7.76 -10.21
C VAL A 208 12.42 -7.26 -8.79
N GLY A 209 11.51 -6.50 -8.20
CA GLY A 209 11.62 -5.94 -6.85
C GLY A 209 10.31 -6.03 -6.07
N LEU A 210 10.36 -5.63 -4.79
CA LEU A 210 9.23 -5.72 -3.85
C LEU A 210 8.65 -7.14 -3.77
N ARG A 211 9.52 -8.15 -3.87
CA ARG A 211 9.12 -9.56 -3.98
C ARG A 211 8.27 -10.03 -2.80
N GLY A 212 8.48 -9.45 -1.61
CA GLY A 212 7.67 -9.72 -0.42
C GLY A 212 6.18 -9.43 -0.60
N ALA A 213 5.80 -8.52 -1.49
CA ALA A 213 4.39 -8.24 -1.83
C ALA A 213 3.70 -9.41 -2.54
N ARG A 214 4.48 -10.35 -3.10
CA ARG A 214 4.01 -11.53 -3.81
C ARG A 214 2.88 -11.21 -4.79
N LEU A 215 3.18 -10.30 -5.74
CA LEU A 215 2.23 -9.92 -6.77
C LEU A 215 1.75 -11.14 -7.54
N SER A 216 0.48 -11.18 -7.85
CA SER A 216 -0.18 -12.35 -8.39
C SER A 216 -1.11 -11.98 -9.53
N GLU A 217 -1.38 -12.97 -10.40
CA GLU A 217 -2.53 -12.99 -11.28
C GLU A 217 -3.63 -13.84 -10.62
N ILE A 218 -4.88 -13.38 -10.71
CA ILE A 218 -6.06 -14.07 -10.20
C ILE A 218 -6.99 -14.34 -11.37
N SER A 219 -7.29 -15.62 -11.61
CA SER A 219 -8.31 -16.05 -12.54
C SER A 219 -9.61 -16.33 -11.78
N LEU A 220 -10.73 -15.81 -12.31
CA LEU A 220 -12.07 -15.94 -11.77
C LEU A 220 -12.98 -16.61 -12.79
N ASP A 221 -13.41 -17.82 -12.49
CA ASP A 221 -14.28 -18.61 -13.36
C ASP A 221 -15.52 -19.08 -12.61
N GLY A 222 -16.56 -18.24 -12.66
CA GLY A 222 -17.81 -18.51 -11.98
C GLY A 222 -17.73 -18.47 -10.47
N LEU A 223 -16.78 -17.73 -9.88
CA LEU A 223 -16.65 -17.59 -8.43
C LEU A 223 -17.97 -17.07 -7.83
N PRO A 224 -18.62 -17.84 -6.92
CA PRO A 224 -19.89 -17.44 -6.34
C PRO A 224 -19.71 -16.27 -5.36
N VAL A 225 -20.61 -15.30 -5.43
CA VAL A 225 -20.67 -14.13 -4.54
C VAL A 225 -22.13 -13.89 -4.14
N GLU A 226 -22.41 -13.98 -2.86
CA GLU A 226 -23.74 -13.67 -2.32
C GLU A 226 -23.95 -12.14 -2.25
N PRO A 227 -25.21 -11.65 -2.36
CA PRO A 227 -25.50 -10.21 -2.36
C PRO A 227 -24.95 -9.45 -1.17
N HIS A 228 -24.95 -10.06 0.02
CA HIS A 228 -24.41 -9.46 1.25
C HIS A 228 -22.88 -9.29 1.24
N MET A 229 -22.16 -9.95 0.32
CA MET A 229 -20.71 -9.77 0.12
C MET A 229 -20.39 -8.57 -0.78
N LEU A 230 -21.38 -7.87 -1.35
CA LEU A 230 -21.17 -6.69 -2.19
C LEU A 230 -21.03 -5.44 -1.33
N LEU A 231 -19.79 -4.92 -1.22
CA LEU A 231 -19.50 -3.75 -0.42
C LEU A 231 -20.26 -2.50 -0.87
N GLY A 232 -20.64 -1.67 0.10
CA GLY A 232 -21.33 -0.41 -0.15
C GLY A 232 -22.77 -0.56 -0.61
N SER A 233 -23.42 -1.73 -0.47
CA SER A 233 -24.82 -1.92 -0.86
C SER A 233 -25.78 -1.00 -0.13
N HIS A 234 -25.44 -0.59 1.11
CA HIS A 234 -26.16 0.38 1.94
C HIS A 234 -25.93 1.85 1.50
N LYS A 235 -25.00 2.13 0.57
CA LYS A 235 -24.68 3.48 0.08
C LYS A 235 -25.39 3.76 -1.26
N SER A 236 -25.50 5.04 -1.60
CA SER A 236 -26.00 5.43 -2.93
C SER A 236 -25.08 4.94 -4.06
N PRO A 237 -25.59 4.71 -5.28
CA PRO A 237 -24.77 4.25 -6.41
C PRO A 237 -23.51 5.08 -6.68
N ALA A 238 -23.56 6.40 -6.43
CA ALA A 238 -22.43 7.31 -6.61
C ALA A 238 -21.36 7.20 -5.51
N ARG A 239 -21.68 6.58 -4.36
CA ARG A 239 -20.79 6.44 -3.20
C ARG A 239 -20.39 4.99 -2.90
N ARG A 240 -20.26 4.16 -3.93
CA ARG A 240 -19.83 2.77 -3.82
C ARG A 240 -18.88 2.41 -4.98
N GLY A 241 -18.36 1.19 -5.01
CA GLY A 241 -17.49 0.71 -6.07
C GLY A 241 -16.29 1.62 -6.33
N LEU A 242 -16.24 2.25 -7.50
CA LEU A 242 -15.11 3.09 -7.93
C LEU A 242 -14.85 4.28 -6.99
N TRP A 243 -15.89 4.89 -6.40
CA TRP A 243 -15.72 5.98 -5.45
C TRP A 243 -14.91 5.54 -4.22
N GLY A 244 -15.23 4.39 -3.63
CA GLY A 244 -14.48 3.82 -2.51
C GLY A 244 -13.03 3.51 -2.89
N ALA A 245 -12.82 2.93 -4.09
CA ALA A 245 -11.46 2.68 -4.58
C ALA A 245 -10.63 3.97 -4.70
N VAL A 246 -11.21 5.05 -5.23
CA VAL A 246 -10.51 6.34 -5.38
C VAL A 246 -10.07 6.89 -4.02
N ARG A 247 -10.93 6.84 -3.00
CA ARG A 247 -10.58 7.28 -1.63
C ARG A 247 -9.48 6.41 -1.03
N THR A 248 -9.60 5.09 -1.17
CA THR A 248 -8.57 4.15 -0.76
C THR A 248 -7.22 4.48 -1.41
N PHE A 249 -7.20 4.79 -2.69
CA PHE A 249 -5.98 5.20 -3.39
C PHE A 249 -5.40 6.52 -2.88
N HIS A 250 -6.19 7.48 -2.42
CA HIS A 250 -5.63 8.70 -1.83
C HIS A 250 -4.84 8.41 -0.56
N HIS A 251 -5.34 7.55 0.32
CA HIS A 251 -4.61 7.05 1.48
C HIS A 251 -3.32 6.32 1.09
N MET A 252 -3.41 5.41 0.11
CA MET A 252 -2.27 4.58 -0.26
C MET A 252 -1.19 5.34 -1.03
N ARG A 253 -1.53 6.34 -1.83
CA ARG A 253 -0.52 7.19 -2.50
C ARG A 253 0.39 7.89 -1.50
N ALA A 254 -0.15 8.38 -0.39
CA ALA A 254 0.64 8.95 0.68
C ALA A 254 1.55 7.88 1.34
N GLN A 255 1.07 6.65 1.53
CA GLN A 255 1.86 5.56 2.09
C GLN A 255 2.93 5.04 1.12
N VAL A 256 2.63 4.94 -0.19
CA VAL A 256 3.66 4.62 -1.22
C VAL A 256 4.75 5.69 -1.26
N ALA A 257 4.37 6.97 -1.14
CA ALA A 257 5.34 8.06 -1.02
C ALA A 257 6.20 7.93 0.24
N ALA A 258 5.60 7.53 1.37
CA ALA A 258 6.32 7.26 2.61
C ALA A 258 7.31 6.08 2.45
N MET A 259 6.89 5.00 1.79
CA MET A 259 7.79 3.87 1.48
C MET A 259 8.98 4.32 0.62
N ALA A 260 8.75 5.17 -0.37
CA ALA A 260 9.81 5.69 -1.22
C ALA A 260 10.82 6.55 -0.44
N VAL A 261 10.33 7.42 0.46
CA VAL A 261 11.20 8.23 1.34
C VAL A 261 11.99 7.32 2.27
N GLY A 262 11.36 6.37 2.94
CA GLY A 262 12.02 5.44 3.87
C GLY A 262 13.13 4.64 3.20
N THR A 263 12.86 4.04 2.04
CA THR A 263 13.88 3.32 1.27
C THR A 263 15.00 4.25 0.78
N GLY A 264 14.66 5.49 0.40
CA GLY A 264 15.66 6.51 0.04
C GLY A 264 16.58 6.86 1.21
N LEU A 265 16.05 7.00 2.42
CA LEU A 265 16.83 7.24 3.65
C LEU A 265 17.75 6.05 3.95
N ALA A 266 17.27 4.80 3.82
CA ALA A 266 18.09 3.61 4.00
C ALA A 266 19.26 3.54 3.01
N LEU A 267 19.03 3.91 1.75
CA LEU A 267 20.09 4.01 0.72
C LEU A 267 21.11 5.09 1.06
N HIS A 268 20.64 6.25 1.53
CA HIS A 268 21.53 7.35 1.95
C HIS A 268 22.42 6.93 3.12
N GLU A 269 21.84 6.30 4.16
CA GLU A 269 22.58 5.80 5.32
C GLU A 269 23.65 4.79 4.94
N LEU A 270 23.31 3.86 4.05
CA LEU A 270 24.25 2.86 3.57
C LEU A 270 25.46 3.52 2.89
N VAL A 271 25.23 4.54 2.05
CA VAL A 271 26.33 5.28 1.40
C VAL A 271 27.20 5.99 2.44
N VAL A 272 26.60 6.74 3.36
CA VAL A 272 27.35 7.52 4.36
C VAL A 272 28.14 6.59 5.30
N ALA A 273 27.60 5.43 5.63
CA ALA A 273 28.30 4.44 6.46
C ALA A 273 29.55 3.86 5.79
N HIS A 274 29.53 3.66 4.46
CA HIS A 274 30.64 3.04 3.72
C HIS A 274 31.54 4.05 3.00
N ARG A 275 31.05 5.27 2.78
CA ARG A 275 31.82 6.38 2.20
C ARG A 275 31.47 7.69 2.92
N PRO A 276 32.03 7.93 4.13
CA PRO A 276 31.88 9.22 4.80
C PRO A 276 32.33 10.36 3.88
N GLY A 277 31.56 11.45 3.80
CA GLY A 277 31.86 12.57 2.92
C GLY A 277 31.57 12.30 1.43
N ALA A 278 30.72 11.33 1.10
CA ALA A 278 30.32 11.08 -0.30
C ALA A 278 29.77 12.36 -0.95
N PRO A 279 30.23 12.73 -2.18
CA PRO A 279 29.78 13.94 -2.84
C PRO A 279 28.26 13.97 -3.01
N GLY A 280 27.63 15.09 -2.64
CA GLY A 280 26.19 15.31 -2.72
C GLY A 280 25.37 14.62 -1.63
N ALA A 281 25.98 14.06 -0.58
CA ALA A 281 25.26 13.37 0.51
C ALA A 281 24.29 14.31 1.24
N GLU A 282 24.74 15.52 1.58
CA GLU A 282 23.90 16.54 2.23
C GLU A 282 22.72 16.94 1.35
N GLU A 283 22.96 17.22 0.07
CA GLU A 283 21.90 17.59 -0.88
C GLU A 283 20.86 16.45 -1.07
N VAL A 284 21.32 15.21 -1.10
CA VAL A 284 20.43 14.03 -1.17
C VAL A 284 19.57 13.94 0.08
N LEU A 285 20.14 14.14 1.27
CA LEU A 285 19.42 14.15 2.53
C LEU A 285 18.38 15.28 2.56
N ASP A 286 18.74 16.49 2.20
CA ASP A 286 17.84 17.66 2.16
C ASP A 286 16.64 17.41 1.25
N ARG A 287 16.86 16.80 0.08
CA ARG A 287 15.79 16.43 -0.85
C ARG A 287 14.87 15.34 -0.30
N LEU A 288 15.42 14.35 0.41
CA LEU A 288 14.63 13.30 1.08
C LEU A 288 13.80 13.89 2.21
N GLU A 289 14.37 14.83 3.00
CA GLU A 289 13.65 15.53 4.05
C GLU A 289 12.52 16.40 3.50
N ALA A 290 12.76 17.10 2.39
CA ALA A 290 11.71 17.85 1.69
C ALA A 290 10.58 16.93 1.20
N CYS A 291 10.91 15.75 0.66
CA CYS A 291 9.93 14.74 0.30
C CYS A 291 9.18 14.21 1.53
N ARG A 292 9.86 13.98 2.66
CA ARG A 292 9.23 13.55 3.92
C ARG A 292 8.21 14.57 4.42
N GLN A 293 8.54 15.85 4.38
CA GLN A 293 7.60 16.93 4.72
C GLN A 293 6.38 16.94 3.78
N LEU A 294 6.57 16.72 2.49
CA LEU A 294 5.47 16.63 1.54
C LEU A 294 4.58 15.39 1.80
N VAL A 295 5.17 14.27 2.21
CA VAL A 295 4.45 13.06 2.61
C VAL A 295 3.60 13.31 3.85
N TYR A 296 4.13 13.97 4.87
CA TYR A 296 3.37 14.33 6.07
C TYR A 296 2.23 15.29 5.74
N ALA A 297 2.50 16.30 4.90
CA ALA A 297 1.46 17.21 4.41
C ALA A 297 0.36 16.49 3.62
N ALA A 298 0.73 15.47 2.83
CA ALA A 298 -0.22 14.63 2.10
C ALA A 298 -1.08 13.79 3.06
N GLY A 299 -0.48 13.16 4.08
CA GLY A 299 -1.21 12.42 5.11
C GLY A 299 -2.23 13.29 5.83
N ALA A 300 -1.79 14.45 6.34
CA ALA A 300 -2.68 15.41 7.00
C ALA A 300 -3.77 15.97 6.06
N ALA A 301 -3.49 16.06 4.75
CA ALA A 301 -4.50 16.51 3.78
C ALA A 301 -5.56 15.43 3.52
N VAL A 302 -5.19 14.17 3.45
CA VAL A 302 -6.14 13.05 3.33
C VAL A 302 -7.07 13.01 4.53
N ASP A 303 -6.55 13.20 5.75
CA ASP A 303 -7.37 13.24 6.97
C ASP A 303 -8.42 14.36 6.94
N ARG A 304 -8.06 15.54 6.40
CA ARG A 304 -8.99 16.70 6.31
C ARG A 304 -9.92 16.68 5.11
N ALA A 305 -9.44 16.19 3.95
CA ALA A 305 -10.13 16.25 2.67
C ALA A 305 -9.88 14.98 1.85
N PRO A 306 -10.47 13.84 2.25
CA PRO A 306 -10.16 12.52 1.66
C PRO A 306 -10.53 12.39 0.18
N ASP A 307 -11.34 13.29 -0.36
CA ASP A 307 -11.69 13.34 -1.78
C ASP A 307 -10.64 14.09 -2.64
N SER A 308 -9.61 14.70 -2.02
CA SER A 308 -8.60 15.47 -2.74
C SER A 308 -7.40 14.62 -3.14
N ALA A 309 -7.20 14.44 -4.44
CA ALA A 309 -6.03 13.74 -5.00
C ALA A 309 -4.74 14.57 -5.00
N ARG A 310 -4.80 15.91 -4.80
CA ARG A 310 -3.70 16.82 -5.13
C ARG A 310 -2.42 16.51 -4.36
N LEU A 311 -2.44 16.63 -3.05
CA LEU A 311 -1.23 16.43 -2.24
C LEU A 311 -0.76 14.98 -2.21
N PRO A 312 -1.62 13.93 -2.10
CA PRO A 312 -1.18 12.55 -2.24
C PRO A 312 -0.49 12.25 -3.57
N SER A 313 -1.00 12.80 -4.69
CA SER A 313 -0.37 12.62 -6.00
C SER A 313 0.97 13.38 -6.12
N MET A 314 1.07 14.59 -5.59
CA MET A 314 2.34 15.34 -5.55
C MET A 314 3.40 14.62 -4.72
N ALA A 315 3.03 14.13 -3.52
CA ALA A 315 3.92 13.39 -2.64
C ALA A 315 4.42 12.10 -3.31
N LYS A 316 3.51 11.31 -3.88
CA LYS A 316 3.90 10.08 -4.57
C LYS A 316 4.82 10.36 -5.75
N LEU A 317 4.48 11.29 -6.63
CA LEU A 317 5.30 11.64 -7.79
C LEU A 317 6.71 12.12 -7.38
N GLY A 318 6.79 13.00 -6.38
CA GLY A 318 8.06 13.54 -5.89
C GLY A 318 8.93 12.46 -5.23
N ALA A 319 8.36 11.73 -4.27
CA ALA A 319 9.08 10.75 -3.46
C ALA A 319 9.58 9.54 -4.29
N THR A 320 8.76 8.98 -5.18
CA THR A 320 9.18 7.83 -6.00
C THR A 320 10.31 8.20 -6.97
N ARG A 321 10.24 9.38 -7.59
CA ARG A 321 11.32 9.89 -8.46
C ARG A 321 12.61 10.13 -7.66
N GLN A 322 12.49 10.71 -6.46
CA GLN A 322 13.64 10.96 -5.60
C GLN A 322 14.29 9.63 -5.14
N ALA A 323 13.51 8.63 -4.76
CA ALA A 323 14.06 7.33 -4.35
C ALA A 323 14.86 6.65 -5.49
N VAL A 324 14.36 6.69 -6.72
CA VAL A 324 15.10 6.20 -7.90
C VAL A 324 16.39 6.98 -8.12
N ALA A 325 16.34 8.32 -8.01
CA ALA A 325 17.53 9.18 -8.15
C ALA A 325 18.58 8.88 -7.06
N VAL A 326 18.15 8.68 -5.82
CA VAL A 326 19.02 8.31 -4.68
C VAL A 326 19.64 6.94 -4.91
N SER A 327 18.90 5.95 -5.41
CA SER A 327 19.45 4.63 -5.73
C SER A 327 20.56 4.70 -6.79
N ALA A 328 20.39 5.54 -7.79
CA ALA A 328 21.42 5.78 -8.80
C ALA A 328 22.65 6.54 -8.23
N TRP A 329 22.41 7.52 -7.34
CA TRP A 329 23.49 8.21 -6.63
C TRP A 329 24.27 7.24 -5.73
N ALA A 330 23.60 6.34 -5.03
CA ALA A 330 24.24 5.35 -4.16
C ALA A 330 25.23 4.46 -4.95
N VAL A 331 24.80 3.93 -6.11
CA VAL A 331 25.69 3.14 -6.97
C VAL A 331 26.86 3.95 -7.51
N ARG A 332 26.65 5.21 -7.94
CA ARG A 332 27.75 6.09 -8.37
C ARG A 332 28.72 6.40 -7.24
N SER A 333 28.22 6.56 -6.02
CA SER A 333 29.06 6.89 -4.87
C SER A 333 29.92 5.72 -4.40
N LEU A 334 29.36 4.50 -4.38
CA LEU A 334 30.06 3.31 -3.89
C LEU A 334 30.78 2.51 -5.00
N GLY A 335 30.42 2.75 -6.26
CA GLY A 335 30.91 1.97 -7.40
C GLY A 335 30.01 0.77 -7.72
N ALA A 336 30.14 0.23 -8.94
CA ALA A 336 29.30 -0.89 -9.41
C ALA A 336 29.50 -2.17 -8.61
N ALA A 337 30.71 -2.42 -8.09
CA ALA A 337 31.02 -3.59 -7.25
C ALA A 337 30.18 -3.65 -5.98
N ALA A 338 29.76 -2.48 -5.47
CA ALA A 338 28.90 -2.39 -4.28
C ALA A 338 27.53 -3.10 -4.44
N LEU A 339 27.06 -3.34 -5.65
CA LEU A 339 25.85 -4.14 -5.89
C LEU A 339 26.02 -5.62 -5.49
N VAL A 340 27.27 -6.11 -5.46
CA VAL A 340 27.61 -7.48 -5.01
C VAL A 340 28.03 -7.44 -3.54
N GLU A 341 28.83 -6.46 -3.15
CA GLU A 341 29.41 -6.34 -1.81
C GLU A 341 28.33 -5.96 -0.76
N HIS A 342 27.29 -5.21 -1.19
CA HIS A 342 26.18 -4.77 -0.34
C HIS A 342 24.82 -5.25 -0.93
N PRO A 343 24.42 -6.50 -0.68
CA PRO A 343 23.19 -7.07 -1.28
C PRO A 343 21.91 -6.26 -1.01
N LEU A 344 21.84 -5.52 0.09
CA LEU A 344 20.71 -4.60 0.37
C LEU A 344 20.67 -3.43 -0.61
N LEU A 345 21.82 -2.91 -1.07
CA LEU A 345 21.86 -1.87 -2.10
C LEU A 345 21.23 -2.37 -3.41
N GLU A 346 21.60 -3.57 -3.81
CA GLU A 346 21.07 -4.22 -5.01
C GLU A 346 19.55 -4.42 -4.90
N LYS A 347 19.09 -4.98 -3.78
CA LYS A 347 17.66 -5.18 -3.50
C LYS A 347 16.88 -3.87 -3.51
N TRP A 348 17.30 -2.87 -2.74
CA TRP A 348 16.59 -1.59 -2.65
C TRP A 348 16.57 -0.82 -3.98
N ARG A 349 17.61 -0.97 -4.80
CA ARG A 349 17.63 -0.42 -6.16
C ARG A 349 16.53 -1.04 -7.05
N ARG A 350 16.25 -2.31 -6.93
CA ARG A 350 15.13 -2.99 -7.62
C ARG A 350 13.79 -2.53 -7.03
N ASP A 351 13.70 -2.48 -5.72
CA ASP A 351 12.46 -2.16 -5.00
C ASP A 351 11.93 -0.75 -5.32
N VAL A 352 12.80 0.27 -5.35
CA VAL A 352 12.36 1.65 -5.63
C VAL A 352 11.74 1.80 -7.01
N CYS A 353 12.14 0.99 -7.98
CA CYS A 353 11.52 0.99 -9.31
C CYS A 353 10.06 0.49 -9.27
N GLY A 354 9.73 -0.46 -8.39
CA GLY A 354 8.37 -0.97 -8.24
C GLY A 354 7.38 0.04 -7.65
N LEU A 355 7.85 0.93 -6.78
CA LEU A 355 7.01 1.94 -6.12
C LEU A 355 6.36 2.93 -7.10
N GLU A 356 6.94 3.13 -8.29
CA GLU A 356 6.35 3.99 -9.31
C GLU A 356 4.99 3.47 -9.81
N PHE A 357 4.85 2.16 -9.94
CA PHE A 357 3.67 1.55 -10.57
C PHE A 357 2.50 1.39 -9.60
N MET A 358 2.75 1.32 -8.31
CA MET A 358 1.72 1.16 -7.28
C MET A 358 0.77 2.36 -7.23
N GLU A 359 -0.53 2.12 -7.01
CA GLU A 359 -1.60 3.11 -6.76
C GLU A 359 -1.72 4.20 -7.86
N GLY A 360 -1.42 3.79 -9.09
CA GLY A 360 -1.40 4.63 -10.28
C GLY A 360 0.00 5.14 -10.62
N THR A 361 0.35 4.99 -11.89
CA THR A 361 1.66 5.35 -12.45
C THR A 361 1.95 6.86 -12.35
N THR A 362 3.19 7.24 -12.63
CA THR A 362 3.63 8.64 -12.75
C THR A 362 2.71 9.48 -13.65
N ASN A 363 2.20 8.92 -14.74
CA ASN A 363 1.29 9.65 -15.66
C ASN A 363 -0.05 9.96 -14.99
N ILE A 364 -0.63 9.02 -14.24
CA ILE A 364 -1.86 9.23 -13.47
C ILE A 364 -1.65 10.30 -12.39
N GLN A 365 -0.49 10.31 -11.71
CA GLN A 365 -0.21 11.35 -10.72
C GLN A 365 -0.15 12.74 -11.36
N ARG A 366 0.51 12.88 -12.51
CA ARG A 366 0.57 14.15 -13.27
C ARG A 366 -0.83 14.62 -13.70
N GLU A 367 -1.66 13.71 -14.18
CA GLU A 367 -3.05 14.01 -14.57
C GLU A 367 -3.87 14.52 -13.38
N HIS A 368 -3.79 13.88 -12.23
CA HIS A 368 -4.50 14.31 -11.01
C HIS A 368 -4.04 15.69 -10.53
N ILE A 369 -2.73 15.97 -10.57
CA ILE A 369 -2.18 17.27 -10.21
C ILE A 369 -2.70 18.35 -11.16
N ALA A 370 -2.64 18.09 -12.47
CA ALA A 370 -3.13 19.03 -13.49
C ALA A 370 -4.63 19.30 -13.35
N LYS A 371 -5.47 18.26 -13.23
CA LYS A 371 -6.91 18.38 -13.02
C LYS A 371 -7.23 19.17 -11.76
N SER A 372 -6.52 18.93 -10.66
CA SER A 372 -6.72 19.65 -9.40
C SER A 372 -6.35 21.13 -9.52
N HIS A 373 -5.29 21.46 -10.27
CA HIS A 373 -4.88 22.84 -10.52
C HIS A 373 -5.91 23.60 -11.37
N LEU A 374 -6.40 22.98 -12.44
CA LEU A 374 -7.40 23.59 -13.32
C LEU A 374 -8.72 23.88 -12.57
N ARG A 375 -9.18 22.93 -11.74
CA ARG A 375 -10.38 23.14 -10.91
C ARG A 375 -10.22 24.30 -9.94
N ALA A 376 -9.07 24.43 -9.28
CA ALA A 376 -8.82 25.53 -8.35
C ALA A 376 -8.84 26.91 -9.04
N ARG A 377 -8.45 27.00 -10.32
CA ARG A 377 -8.53 28.24 -11.11
C ARG A 377 -9.93 28.57 -11.61
N SER A 378 -10.79 27.59 -11.80
CA SER A 378 -12.19 27.82 -12.24
C SER A 378 -13.13 28.22 -11.09
N THR A 379 -12.67 28.09 -9.83
CA THR A 379 -13.44 28.47 -8.63
C THR A 379 -12.91 29.75 -7.95
N ALA A 380 -11.79 30.31 -8.42
CA ALA A 380 -11.22 31.59 -8.01
C ALA A 380 -11.58 32.70 -9.00
#